data_3401818066724cb30cce422ea96f6c51
#
_entry.id   3401818066724cb30cce422ea96f6c51
#
_cell.length_a   1.000
_cell.length_b   1.000
_cell.length_c   1.000
_cell.angle_alpha   90.00
_cell.angle_beta   90.00
_cell.angle_gamma   90.00
#
_symmetry.space_group_name_H-M   'P 1'
#
loop_
_entity.id
_entity.type
_entity.pdbx_description
1 polymer ?
#
loop_
_entity_poly.entity_id
_entity_poly.type
_entity_poly.pdbx_seq_one_letter_code
_entity_poly.pdbx_strand_id
1 'polypeptide(L)'
;KDTIENKITFSYALFFQIFVLPLIGLTLYLVFNTSIFAISIAIVLLAPGGFISGILTHYKKGNIPLSVSLTSLTSLITPFTTVFWLSIISIDAEGFSFNFLETLTQLTLLIFIPFLVGYFLNSKDIRTVNRLSSFLDKFLKLYIAVISITGPFELREALFDYFSEAITIV
;
A
#
# COMPACT_ATOMS: atom_id res chain seq x y z
N LYS A 1 -32.26 -1.43 -2.58
CA LYS A 1 -31.47 -2.11 -3.63
C LYS A 1 -30.02 -1.65 -3.57
N ASP A 2 -29.77 -0.35 -3.66
CA ASP A 2 -28.42 0.24 -3.69
C ASP A 2 -27.55 -0.11 -2.47
N THR A 3 -28.14 -0.29 -1.29
CA THR A 3 -27.40 -0.62 -0.06
C THR A 3 -26.88 -2.05 -0.06
N ILE A 4 -27.61 -2.99 -0.67
CA ILE A 4 -27.21 -4.40 -0.75
C ILE A 4 -26.13 -4.57 -1.84
N GLU A 5 -26.34 -3.96 -3.00
CA GLU A 5 -25.35 -3.98 -4.10
C GLU A 5 -24.01 -3.36 -3.65
N ASN A 6 -24.04 -2.28 -2.90
CA ASN A 6 -22.84 -1.67 -2.33
C ASN A 6 -22.12 -2.57 -1.34
N LYS A 7 -22.85 -3.35 -0.51
CA LYS A 7 -22.24 -4.32 0.43
C LYS A 7 -21.58 -5.48 -0.30
N ILE A 8 -22.23 -6.01 -1.31
CA ILE A 8 -21.68 -7.10 -2.13
C ILE A 8 -20.41 -6.63 -2.85
N THR A 9 -20.46 -5.49 -3.52
CA THR A 9 -19.31 -4.90 -4.22
C THR A 9 -18.15 -4.62 -3.25
N PHE A 10 -18.46 -4.10 -2.07
CA PHE A 10 -17.47 -3.87 -1.03
C PHE A 10 -16.78 -5.17 -0.57
N SER A 11 -17.55 -6.23 -0.33
CA SER A 11 -17.02 -7.52 0.10
C SER A 11 -16.14 -8.18 -0.98
N TYR A 12 -16.56 -8.12 -2.25
CA TYR A 12 -15.74 -8.61 -3.35
C TYR A 12 -14.44 -7.82 -3.49
N ALA A 13 -14.50 -6.49 -3.46
CA ALA A 13 -13.32 -5.65 -3.57
C ALA A 13 -12.33 -5.91 -2.42
N LEU A 14 -12.83 -6.08 -1.20
CA LEU A 14 -12.04 -6.41 -0.03
C LEU A 14 -11.39 -7.79 -0.16
N PHE A 15 -12.14 -8.78 -0.59
CA PHE A 15 -11.62 -10.13 -0.84
C PHE A 15 -10.52 -10.13 -1.91
N PHE A 16 -10.74 -9.45 -3.03
CA PHE A 16 -9.73 -9.33 -4.08
C PHE A 16 -8.44 -8.68 -3.57
N GLN A 17 -8.55 -7.64 -2.77
CA GLN A 17 -7.39 -6.92 -2.25
C GLN A 17 -6.61 -7.69 -1.19
N ILE A 18 -7.30 -8.41 -0.30
CA ILE A 18 -6.65 -9.13 0.82
C ILE A 18 -6.13 -10.51 0.40
N PHE A 19 -6.77 -11.16 -0.59
CA PHE A 19 -6.42 -12.52 -0.97
C PHE A 19 -5.92 -12.63 -2.41
N VAL A 20 -6.65 -12.09 -3.38
CA VAL A 20 -6.34 -12.31 -4.79
C VAL A 20 -5.04 -11.60 -5.20
N LEU A 21 -4.89 -10.33 -4.87
CA LEU A 21 -3.66 -9.58 -5.19
C LEU A 21 -2.41 -10.18 -4.53
N PRO A 22 -2.42 -10.54 -3.23
CA PRO A 22 -1.30 -11.24 -2.62
C PRO A 22 -1.00 -12.61 -3.22
N LEU A 23 -2.02 -13.38 -3.59
CA LEU A 23 -1.84 -14.66 -4.28
C LEU A 23 -1.18 -14.49 -5.65
N ILE A 24 -1.56 -13.47 -6.40
CA ILE A 24 -0.88 -13.11 -7.66
C ILE A 24 0.58 -12.76 -7.36
N GLY A 25 0.85 -11.96 -6.32
CA GLY A 25 2.21 -11.62 -5.89
C GLY A 25 3.04 -12.86 -5.55
N LEU A 26 2.49 -13.77 -4.76
CA LEU A 26 3.13 -15.04 -4.41
C LEU A 26 3.37 -15.91 -5.66
N THR A 27 2.41 -15.99 -6.57
CA THR A 27 2.57 -16.75 -7.81
C THR A 27 3.70 -16.19 -8.68
N LEU A 28 3.76 -14.87 -8.83
CA LEU A 28 4.85 -14.21 -9.56
C LEU A 28 6.20 -14.45 -8.88
N TYR A 29 6.27 -14.37 -7.56
CA TYR A 29 7.46 -14.67 -6.79
C TYR A 29 7.97 -16.09 -7.06
N LEU A 30 7.10 -17.09 -7.03
CA LEU A 30 7.45 -18.48 -7.30
C LEU A 30 7.86 -18.73 -8.76
N VAL A 31 7.18 -18.09 -9.72
CA VAL A 31 7.46 -18.23 -11.17
C VAL A 31 8.81 -17.61 -11.54
N PHE A 32 9.15 -16.45 -10.99
CA PHE A 32 10.42 -15.74 -11.25
C PHE A 32 11.57 -16.19 -10.35
N ASN A 33 11.46 -17.39 -9.80
CA ASN A 33 12.52 -18.09 -9.09
C ASN A 33 13.12 -17.29 -7.92
N THR A 34 12.24 -16.71 -7.09
CA THR A 34 12.61 -16.01 -5.85
C THR A 34 13.53 -14.79 -6.03
N SER A 35 13.55 -14.19 -7.21
CA SER A 35 14.39 -13.01 -7.48
C SER A 35 13.96 -11.79 -6.64
N ILE A 36 14.88 -10.87 -6.36
CA ILE A 36 14.60 -9.61 -5.66
C ILE A 36 13.52 -8.79 -6.39
N PHE A 37 13.49 -8.85 -7.72
CA PHE A 37 12.46 -8.19 -8.53
C PHE A 37 11.07 -8.77 -8.25
N ALA A 38 10.95 -10.09 -8.17
CA ALA A 38 9.68 -10.77 -7.86
C ALA A 38 9.19 -10.45 -6.45
N ILE A 39 10.11 -10.39 -5.46
CA ILE A 39 9.80 -9.95 -4.09
C ILE A 39 9.26 -8.51 -4.11
N SER A 40 9.91 -7.61 -4.83
CA SER A 40 9.50 -6.21 -4.94
C SER A 40 8.09 -6.07 -5.51
N ILE A 41 7.75 -6.81 -6.56
CA ILE A 41 6.39 -6.85 -7.13
C ILE A 41 5.41 -7.42 -6.11
N ALA A 42 5.75 -8.50 -5.42
CA ALA A 42 4.90 -9.08 -4.40
C ALA A 42 4.58 -8.08 -3.29
N ILE A 43 5.59 -7.35 -2.78
CA ILE A 43 5.41 -6.31 -1.75
C ILE A 43 4.46 -5.19 -2.24
N VAL A 44 4.59 -4.75 -3.49
CA VAL A 44 3.69 -3.74 -4.08
C VAL A 44 2.24 -4.25 -4.13
N LEU A 45 2.03 -5.52 -4.45
CA LEU A 45 0.70 -6.14 -4.49
C LEU A 45 0.09 -6.38 -3.10
N LEU A 46 0.91 -6.38 -2.04
CA LEU A 46 0.47 -6.43 -0.65
C LEU A 46 0.04 -5.07 -0.11
N ALA A 47 0.40 -3.97 -0.80
CA ALA A 47 0.07 -2.62 -0.35
C ALA A 47 -1.45 -2.38 -0.34
N PRO A 48 -1.97 -1.60 0.63
CA PRO A 48 -3.38 -1.22 0.66
C PRO A 48 -3.73 -0.35 -0.54
N GLY A 49 -5.02 -0.30 -0.89
CA GLY A 49 -5.51 0.62 -1.91
C GLY A 49 -5.13 2.06 -1.58
N GLY A 50 -4.47 2.73 -2.53
CA GLY A 50 -3.99 4.10 -2.33
C GLY A 50 -5.07 5.16 -2.52
N PHE A 51 -4.79 6.40 -2.10
CA PHE A 51 -5.66 7.57 -2.29
C PHE A 51 -5.98 7.84 -3.78
N ILE A 52 -5.14 7.39 -4.69
CA ILE A 52 -5.35 7.49 -6.14
C ILE A 52 -6.64 6.79 -6.56
N SER A 53 -7.04 5.70 -5.87
CA SER A 53 -8.28 4.99 -6.17
C SER A 53 -9.52 5.89 -5.99
N GLY A 54 -9.54 6.74 -4.97
CA GLY A 54 -10.58 7.73 -4.76
C GLY A 54 -10.64 8.79 -5.87
N ILE A 55 -9.49 9.27 -6.33
CA ILE A 55 -9.37 10.22 -7.43
C ILE A 55 -9.89 9.60 -8.73
N LEU A 56 -9.46 8.39 -9.07
CA LEU A 56 -9.92 7.66 -10.27
C LEU A 56 -11.42 7.39 -10.21
N THR A 57 -11.94 7.03 -9.05
CA THR A 57 -13.38 6.85 -8.82
C THR A 57 -14.15 8.14 -9.08
N HIS A 58 -13.62 9.28 -8.63
CA HIS A 58 -14.22 10.58 -8.89
C HIS A 58 -14.26 10.91 -10.40
N TYR A 59 -13.14 10.73 -11.12
CA TYR A 59 -13.08 10.97 -12.57
C TYR A 59 -14.05 10.07 -13.35
N LYS A 60 -14.23 8.84 -12.92
CA LYS A 60 -15.17 7.89 -13.56
C LYS A 60 -16.60 8.03 -13.06
N LYS A 61 -16.91 9.07 -12.25
CA LYS A 61 -18.24 9.29 -11.66
C LYS A 61 -18.77 8.08 -10.88
N GLY A 62 -17.86 7.32 -10.25
CA GLY A 62 -18.17 6.16 -9.43
C GLY A 62 -18.55 6.53 -8.00
N ASN A 63 -18.73 5.51 -7.16
CA ASN A 63 -19.10 5.67 -5.75
C ASN A 63 -17.88 6.01 -4.89
N ILE A 64 -17.62 7.31 -4.69
CA ILE A 64 -16.50 7.81 -3.89
C ILE A 64 -16.57 7.34 -2.43
N PRO A 65 -17.71 7.44 -1.72
CA PRO A 65 -17.83 6.93 -0.36
C PRO A 65 -17.44 5.45 -0.24
N LEU A 66 -17.82 4.61 -1.20
CA LEU A 66 -17.46 3.20 -1.23
C LEU A 66 -15.94 3.03 -1.37
N SER A 67 -15.30 3.75 -2.29
CA SER A 67 -13.85 3.70 -2.52
C SER A 67 -13.06 4.14 -1.28
N VAL A 68 -13.45 5.26 -0.66
CA VAL A 68 -12.80 5.76 0.55
C VAL A 68 -12.97 4.81 1.73
N SER A 69 -14.18 4.26 1.91
CA SER A 69 -14.44 3.30 3.00
C SER A 69 -13.62 2.02 2.82
N LEU A 70 -13.50 1.52 1.57
CA LEU A 70 -12.69 0.35 1.25
C LEU A 70 -11.21 0.61 1.56
N THR A 71 -10.66 1.72 1.08
CA THR A 71 -9.27 2.11 1.32
C THR A 71 -8.98 2.28 2.82
N SER A 72 -9.89 2.90 3.57
CA SER A 72 -9.72 3.09 5.01
C SER A 72 -9.70 1.77 5.76
N LEU A 73 -10.63 0.86 5.44
CA LEU A 73 -10.68 -0.45 6.09
C LEU A 73 -9.47 -1.32 5.72
N THR A 74 -9.11 -1.36 4.45
CA THR A 74 -7.93 -2.13 4.01
C THR A 74 -6.64 -1.60 4.63
N SER A 75 -6.47 -0.28 4.75
CA SER A 75 -5.30 0.31 5.43
C SER A 75 -5.19 -0.13 6.89
N LEU A 76 -6.29 -0.28 7.62
CA LEU A 76 -6.28 -0.76 9.01
C LEU A 76 -5.94 -2.26 9.11
N ILE A 77 -6.33 -3.05 8.13
CA ILE A 77 -6.09 -4.50 8.10
C ILE A 77 -4.69 -4.83 7.54
N THR A 78 -4.15 -3.96 6.69
CA THR A 78 -2.87 -4.17 5.97
C THR A 78 -1.70 -4.58 6.87
N PRO A 79 -1.43 -4.02 8.06
CA PRO A 79 -0.31 -4.48 8.87
C PRO A 79 -0.33 -6.00 9.10
N PHE A 80 -1.50 -6.54 9.38
CA PHE A 80 -1.68 -7.97 9.65
C PHE A 80 -1.57 -8.81 8.38
N THR A 81 -2.25 -8.40 7.31
CA THR A 81 -2.23 -9.14 6.05
C THR A 81 -0.86 -9.09 5.37
N THR A 82 -0.19 -7.94 5.38
CA THR A 82 1.16 -7.80 4.80
C THR A 82 2.16 -8.67 5.54
N VAL A 83 2.16 -8.63 6.88
CA VAL A 83 3.10 -9.44 7.68
C VAL A 83 2.82 -10.94 7.49
N PHE A 84 1.55 -11.35 7.42
CA PHE A 84 1.16 -12.73 7.13
C PHE A 84 1.70 -13.19 5.76
N TRP A 85 1.46 -12.45 4.70
CA TRP A 85 1.92 -12.80 3.36
C TRP A 85 3.44 -12.72 3.21
N LEU A 86 4.09 -11.72 3.81
CA LEU A 86 5.54 -11.61 3.82
C LEU A 86 6.19 -12.78 4.56
N SER A 87 5.59 -13.29 5.63
CA SER A 87 6.14 -14.46 6.32
C SER A 87 6.15 -15.71 5.45
N ILE A 88 5.21 -15.82 4.50
CA ILE A 88 5.18 -16.92 3.53
C ILE A 88 6.26 -16.72 2.44
N ILE A 89 6.37 -15.50 1.92
CA ILE A 89 7.31 -15.16 0.84
C ILE A 89 8.76 -15.20 1.33
N SER A 90 9.03 -14.77 2.57
CA SER A 90 10.40 -14.65 3.10
C SER A 90 11.04 -15.97 3.50
N ILE A 91 10.32 -17.09 3.51
CA ILE A 91 10.85 -18.40 3.90
C ILE A 91 12.00 -18.82 2.97
N ASP A 92 11.89 -18.54 1.67
CA ASP A 92 12.85 -18.99 0.65
C ASP A 92 13.68 -17.86 0.04
N ALA A 93 13.57 -16.61 0.56
CA ALA A 93 14.23 -15.45 -0.02
C ALA A 93 15.63 -15.26 0.55
N GLU A 94 16.66 -15.65 -0.21
CA GLU A 94 18.05 -15.39 0.15
C GLU A 94 18.32 -13.88 0.31
N GLY A 95 18.91 -13.50 1.45
CA GLY A 95 19.30 -12.12 1.75
C GLY A 95 18.16 -11.23 2.28
N PHE A 96 16.94 -11.72 2.39
CA PHE A 96 15.82 -10.97 2.98
C PHE A 96 15.63 -11.39 4.45
N SER A 97 16.08 -10.57 5.38
CA SER A 97 15.83 -10.78 6.81
C SER A 97 14.46 -10.20 7.20
N PHE A 98 13.52 -11.07 7.55
CA PHE A 98 12.19 -10.70 7.97
C PHE A 98 11.96 -11.04 9.45
N ASN A 99 11.70 -10.03 10.26
CA ASN A 99 11.29 -10.20 11.64
C ASN A 99 9.79 -9.91 11.77
N PHE A 100 8.99 -10.97 11.93
CA PHE A 100 7.54 -10.91 12.00
C PHE A 100 7.04 -9.87 13.03
N LEU A 101 7.52 -9.94 14.26
CA LEU A 101 7.02 -9.11 15.35
C LEU A 101 7.43 -7.64 15.20
N GLU A 102 8.64 -7.41 14.77
CA GLU A 102 9.18 -6.07 14.53
C GLU A 102 8.43 -5.39 13.39
N THR A 103 8.29 -6.05 12.25
CA THR A 103 7.58 -5.52 11.08
C THR A 103 6.12 -5.27 11.39
N LEU A 104 5.44 -6.19 12.10
CA LEU A 104 4.06 -6.01 12.52
C LEU A 104 3.91 -4.78 13.41
N THR A 105 4.80 -4.61 14.38
CA THR A 105 4.77 -3.47 15.30
C THR A 105 5.01 -2.16 14.54
N GLN A 106 6.01 -2.10 13.67
CA GLN A 106 6.32 -0.91 12.87
C GLN A 106 5.16 -0.51 11.97
N LEU A 107 4.59 -1.45 11.20
CA LEU A 107 3.45 -1.17 10.31
C LEU A 107 2.20 -0.78 11.09
N THR A 108 1.95 -1.42 12.22
CA THR A 108 0.82 -1.09 13.08
C THR A 108 0.95 0.33 13.63
N LEU A 109 2.08 0.68 14.19
CA LEU A 109 2.32 2.04 14.72
C LEU A 109 2.23 3.09 13.62
N LEU A 110 2.82 2.82 12.45
CA LEU A 110 2.80 3.74 11.31
C LEU A 110 1.38 4.08 10.83
N ILE A 111 0.47 3.14 10.88
CA ILE A 111 -0.91 3.32 10.40
C ILE A 111 -1.84 3.77 11.53
N PHE A 112 -1.76 3.14 12.70
CA PHE A 112 -2.69 3.44 13.79
C PHE A 112 -2.44 4.78 14.46
N ILE A 113 -1.18 5.23 14.58
CA ILE A 113 -0.89 6.54 15.18
C ILE A 113 -1.55 7.68 14.41
N PRO A 114 -1.33 7.88 13.10
CA PRO A 114 -2.00 8.95 12.36
C PRO A 114 -3.52 8.77 12.30
N PHE A 115 -4.03 7.52 12.26
CA PHE A 115 -5.46 7.24 12.33
C PHE A 115 -6.07 7.73 13.65
N LEU A 116 -5.47 7.40 14.79
CA LEU A 116 -5.92 7.86 16.11
C LEU A 116 -5.86 9.38 16.23
N VAL A 117 -4.76 9.98 15.78
CA VAL A 117 -4.62 11.45 15.77
C VAL A 117 -5.74 12.07 14.94
N GLY A 118 -6.02 11.57 13.74
CA GLY A 118 -7.13 12.02 12.91
C GLY A 118 -8.50 11.87 13.58
N TYR A 119 -8.74 10.73 14.22
CA TYR A 119 -9.97 10.45 14.95
C TYR A 119 -10.20 11.43 16.10
N PHE A 120 -9.19 11.66 16.94
CA PHE A 120 -9.28 12.61 18.05
C PHE A 120 -9.40 14.07 17.59
N LEU A 121 -8.77 14.42 16.48
CA LEU A 121 -8.88 15.76 15.92
C LEU A 121 -10.26 16.02 15.31
N ASN A 122 -10.93 15.01 14.79
CA ASN A 122 -12.27 15.15 14.21
C ASN A 122 -13.33 15.61 15.23
N SER A 123 -13.09 15.41 16.53
CA SER A 123 -13.94 15.91 17.62
C SER A 123 -13.69 17.39 17.98
N LYS A 124 -12.72 18.06 17.36
CA LYS A 124 -12.35 19.44 17.62
C LYS A 124 -13.05 20.41 16.68
N ASP A 125 -12.87 21.74 16.96
CA ASP A 125 -13.44 22.78 16.11
C ASP A 125 -13.01 22.63 14.64
N ILE A 126 -13.99 22.74 13.74
CA ILE A 126 -13.84 22.55 12.29
C ILE A 126 -12.76 23.46 11.68
N ARG A 127 -12.55 24.65 12.25
CA ARG A 127 -11.52 25.59 11.78
C ARG A 127 -10.11 25.06 12.03
N THR A 128 -9.90 24.45 13.18
CA THR A 128 -8.62 23.84 13.58
C THR A 128 -8.32 22.63 12.68
N VAL A 129 -9.33 21.78 12.43
CA VAL A 129 -9.21 20.62 11.55
C VAL A 129 -8.86 21.06 10.14
N ASN A 130 -9.57 22.06 9.58
CA ASN A 130 -9.32 22.54 8.22
C ASN A 130 -7.94 23.18 8.05
N ARG A 131 -7.46 23.91 9.06
CA ARG A 131 -6.11 24.50 9.02
C ARG A 131 -5.03 23.43 9.04
N LEU A 132 -5.16 22.44 9.92
CA LEU A 132 -4.23 21.32 10.02
C LEU A 132 -4.24 20.46 8.74
N SER A 133 -5.43 20.13 8.22
CA SER A 133 -5.59 19.39 6.97
C SER A 133 -4.91 20.11 5.80
N SER A 134 -5.12 21.42 5.66
CA SER A 134 -4.48 22.21 4.61
C SER A 134 -2.96 22.25 4.73
N PHE A 135 -2.44 22.29 5.95
CA PHE A 135 -0.99 22.22 6.19
C PHE A 135 -0.43 20.86 5.82
N LEU A 136 -1.07 19.78 6.30
CA LEU A 136 -0.65 18.40 6.01
C LEU A 136 -0.72 18.08 4.51
N ASP A 137 -1.73 18.59 3.80
CA ASP A 137 -1.88 18.41 2.36
C ASP A 137 -0.71 19.06 1.58
N LYS A 138 -0.31 20.28 1.96
CA LYS A 138 0.86 20.93 1.38
C LYS A 138 2.15 20.19 1.66
N PHE A 139 2.33 19.74 2.91
CA PHE A 139 3.50 18.97 3.32
C PHE A 139 3.58 17.64 2.56
N LEU A 140 2.47 16.93 2.44
CA LEU A 140 2.39 15.66 1.72
C LEU A 140 2.73 15.82 0.24
N LYS A 141 2.20 16.87 -0.41
CA LYS A 141 2.52 17.18 -1.81
C LYS A 141 4.00 17.46 -2.02
N LEU A 142 4.60 18.24 -1.11
CA LEU A 142 6.03 18.51 -1.14
C LEU A 142 6.85 17.24 -0.93
N TYR A 143 6.48 16.42 0.05
CA TYR A 143 7.14 15.15 0.35
C TYR A 143 7.08 14.18 -0.85
N ILE A 144 5.92 14.02 -1.47
CA ILE A 144 5.76 13.19 -2.66
C ILE A 144 6.63 13.73 -3.82
N ALA A 145 6.64 15.06 -4.03
CA ALA A 145 7.47 15.67 -5.07
C ALA A 145 8.97 15.40 -4.82
N VAL A 146 9.43 15.54 -3.58
CA VAL A 146 10.83 15.26 -3.21
C VAL A 146 11.17 13.80 -3.47
N ILE A 147 10.37 12.84 -2.97
CA ILE A 147 10.65 11.41 -3.19
C ILE A 147 10.58 11.03 -4.66
N SER A 148 9.66 11.62 -5.44
CA SER A 148 9.55 11.35 -6.87
C SER A 148 10.78 11.82 -7.66
N ILE A 149 11.49 12.82 -7.14
CA ILE A 149 12.73 13.31 -7.74
C ILE A 149 13.93 12.52 -7.22
N THR A 150 14.05 12.33 -5.89
CA THR A 150 15.22 11.68 -5.28
C THR A 150 15.25 10.17 -5.47
N GLY A 151 14.08 9.50 -5.42
CA GLY A 151 13.99 8.05 -5.54
C GLY A 151 14.65 7.48 -6.80
N PRO A 152 14.38 8.00 -8.01
CA PRO A 152 15.06 7.56 -9.22
C PRO A 152 16.59 7.78 -9.21
N PHE A 153 17.08 8.81 -8.52
CA PHE A 153 18.52 9.06 -8.40
C PHE A 153 19.21 8.06 -7.47
N GLU A 154 18.59 7.72 -6.33
CA GLU A 154 19.13 6.73 -5.41
C GLU A 154 19.08 5.30 -6.00
N LEU A 155 18.02 4.98 -6.73
CA LEU A 155 17.85 3.68 -7.38
C LEU A 155 18.60 3.55 -8.71
N ARG A 156 19.23 4.60 -9.20
CA ARG A 156 19.88 4.63 -10.53
C ARG A 156 20.91 3.51 -10.67
N GLU A 157 21.82 3.36 -9.72
CA GLU A 157 22.88 2.35 -9.78
C GLU A 157 22.26 0.94 -9.73
N ALA A 158 21.36 0.68 -8.81
CA ALA A 158 20.65 -0.60 -8.72
C ALA A 158 19.85 -0.94 -10.00
N LEU A 159 19.24 0.06 -10.64
CA LEU A 159 18.52 -0.13 -11.90
C LEU A 159 19.48 -0.43 -13.05
N PHE A 160 20.62 0.26 -13.13
CA PHE A 160 21.61 0.00 -14.18
C PHE A 160 22.23 -1.39 -14.06
N ASP A 161 22.57 -1.82 -12.85
CA ASP A 161 23.10 -3.16 -12.60
C ASP A 161 22.07 -4.23 -13.00
N TYR A 162 20.82 -4.05 -12.64
CA TYR A 162 19.72 -4.97 -13.00
C TYR A 162 19.48 -5.05 -14.51
N PHE A 163 19.49 -3.91 -15.21
CA PHE A 163 19.33 -3.90 -16.68
C PHE A 163 20.54 -4.51 -17.38
N SER A 164 21.75 -4.32 -16.86
CA SER A 164 22.95 -4.93 -17.41
C SER A 164 22.95 -6.47 -17.27
N GLU A 165 22.53 -7.00 -16.12
CA GLU A 165 22.36 -8.43 -15.91
C GLU A 165 21.26 -9.02 -16.80
N ALA A 166 20.11 -8.37 -16.91
CA ALA A 166 18.99 -8.82 -17.73
C ALA A 166 19.38 -8.89 -19.23
N ILE A 167 20.20 -7.98 -19.73
CA ILE A 167 20.67 -7.97 -21.12
C ILE A 167 21.73 -9.06 -21.35
N THR A 168 22.49 -9.44 -20.33
CA THR A 168 23.56 -10.45 -20.46
C THR A 168 22.99 -11.88 -20.46
N ILE A 169 21.75 -12.09 -20.03
CA ILE A 169 21.07 -13.41 -19.96
C ILE A 169 20.29 -13.71 -21.26
N VAL A 170 20.13 -12.76 -22.17
CA VAL A 170 19.51 -12.94 -23.50
C VAL A 170 20.57 -13.13 -24.57
#